data_53a0a2de6c798e6ec8f94ac7237e1053
#
_entry.id   53a0a2de6c798e6ec8f94ac7237e1053
#
_cell.length_a   1.000
_cell.length_b   1.000
_cell.length_c   1.000
_cell.angle_alpha   90.00
_cell.angle_beta   90.00
_cell.angle_gamma   90.00
#
_symmetry.space_group_name_H-M   'P 1'
#
loop_
_entity.id
_entity.type
_entity.pdbx_description
1 polymer ?
#
loop_
_entity_poly.entity_id
_entity_poly.type
_entity_poly.pdbx_seq_one_letter_code
_entity_poly.pdbx_strand_id
1 'polypeptide(L)'
;SYMVQGVRSARGHGSKLALFQPMFAVEFEGLESSRMQMHRFREVRSGIVLQSLPFDVRKSTIALFMAEVLYRLVKECEPNQRLFDFVWGSVAALDALDEGVANFHLWFLANLSRLLGFRPGNDYTPGAWFDIREGSFTPLRPSHGEMLSTDDARILHDLLECDVRYIAEIGLNRRQRVAYLDALLVYYGYHLDAIHAVQSVRILQEVF
;
A
#
# COMPACT_ATOMS: atom_id res chain seq x y z
N SER A 1 -8.72 17.46 7.23
CA SER A 1 -9.36 17.49 5.87
C SER A 1 -9.20 18.86 5.23
N TYR A 2 -8.94 18.90 3.92
CA TYR A 2 -8.75 20.14 3.15
C TYR A 2 -9.77 20.27 2.03
N MET A 3 -10.25 21.50 1.82
CA MET A 3 -11.15 21.83 0.72
C MET A 3 -10.36 22.43 -0.44
N VAL A 4 -10.52 21.87 -1.64
CA VAL A 4 -9.92 22.38 -2.87
C VAL A 4 -11.01 23.00 -3.74
N GLN A 5 -10.88 24.32 -4.01
CA GLN A 5 -11.85 25.03 -4.83
C GLN A 5 -11.47 24.98 -6.33
N GLY A 6 -12.47 24.91 -7.20
CA GLY A 6 -12.28 25.04 -8.65
C GLY A 6 -11.70 23.83 -9.37
N VAL A 7 -11.62 22.63 -8.72
CA VAL A 7 -11.06 21.40 -9.32
C VAL A 7 -11.84 20.97 -10.57
N ARG A 8 -13.16 21.19 -10.60
CA ARG A 8 -14.04 20.81 -11.71
C ARG A 8 -14.41 21.96 -12.66
N SER A 9 -13.81 23.14 -12.53
CA SER A 9 -14.15 24.25 -13.40
C SER A 9 -13.47 24.12 -14.76
N ALA A 10 -14.26 24.10 -15.82
CA ALA A 10 -13.80 23.95 -17.22
C ALA A 10 -13.07 25.20 -17.77
N ARG A 11 -12.91 26.28 -17.01
CA ARG A 11 -12.39 27.57 -17.46
C ARG A 11 -10.93 27.88 -17.08
N GLY A 12 -10.15 26.91 -16.62
CA GLY A 12 -8.73 27.10 -16.25
C GLY A 12 -7.80 26.21 -17.03
N HIS A 13 -6.61 26.69 -17.37
CA HIS A 13 -5.52 26.00 -18.05
C HIS A 13 -5.18 24.68 -17.33
N GLY A 14 -5.43 23.54 -17.98
CA GLY A 14 -5.13 22.19 -17.49
C GLY A 14 -5.99 21.82 -16.26
N SER A 15 -6.72 20.73 -16.35
CA SER A 15 -7.59 20.31 -15.26
C SER A 15 -6.78 20.08 -13.98
N LYS A 16 -6.97 20.92 -12.96
CA LYS A 16 -6.42 20.69 -11.60
C LYS A 16 -6.80 19.30 -11.07
N LEU A 17 -7.83 18.69 -11.65
CA LEU A 17 -8.25 17.33 -11.33
C LEU A 17 -7.13 16.29 -11.53
N ALA A 18 -6.27 16.49 -12.52
CA ALA A 18 -5.14 15.59 -12.78
C ALA A 18 -4.14 15.53 -11.60
N LEU A 19 -4.02 16.58 -10.79
CA LEU A 19 -3.16 16.60 -9.61
C LEU A 19 -3.72 15.80 -8.42
N PHE A 20 -5.04 15.52 -8.41
CA PHE A 20 -5.72 14.85 -7.31
C PHE A 20 -6.11 13.40 -7.66
N GLN A 21 -5.25 12.72 -8.43
CA GLN A 21 -5.37 11.29 -8.64
C GLN A 21 -4.85 10.52 -7.40
N PRO A 22 -5.32 9.29 -7.16
CA PRO A 22 -4.82 8.46 -6.06
C PRO A 22 -3.29 8.38 -6.06
N MET A 23 -2.67 8.62 -4.92
CA MET A 23 -1.23 8.59 -4.67
C MET A 23 -0.40 9.64 -5.45
N PHE A 24 -1.02 10.62 -6.08
CA PHE A 24 -0.26 11.73 -6.66
C PHE A 24 0.20 12.66 -5.54
N ALA A 25 1.50 12.91 -5.51
CA ALA A 25 2.09 13.82 -4.54
C ALA A 25 1.90 15.27 -4.97
N VAL A 26 1.41 16.09 -4.05
CA VAL A 26 1.18 17.53 -4.27
C VAL A 26 1.92 18.34 -3.23
N GLU A 27 2.49 19.46 -3.68
CA GLU A 27 2.93 20.53 -2.81
C GLU A 27 1.87 21.62 -2.77
N PHE A 28 1.60 22.18 -1.61
CA PHE A 28 0.60 23.22 -1.45
C PHE A 28 0.91 24.14 -0.28
N GLU A 29 0.34 25.33 -0.31
CA GLU A 29 0.25 26.20 0.85
C GLU A 29 -1.07 25.93 1.59
N GLY A 30 -0.97 25.46 2.84
CA GLY A 30 -2.11 25.19 3.71
C GLY A 30 -2.43 26.41 4.57
N LEU A 31 -3.70 26.85 4.55
CA LEU A 31 -4.22 27.79 5.54
C LEU A 31 -4.95 27.00 6.60
N GLU A 32 -4.31 26.85 7.76
CA GLU A 32 -4.92 26.23 8.93
C GLU A 32 -5.68 27.29 9.74
N SER A 33 -6.87 26.95 10.16
CA SER A 33 -7.69 27.77 11.06
C SER A 33 -8.24 26.88 12.15
N SER A 34 -7.96 27.21 13.40
CA SER A 34 -8.50 26.54 14.58
C SER A 34 -10.04 26.63 14.69
N ARG A 35 -10.66 27.53 13.92
CA ARG A 35 -12.13 27.76 13.89
C ARG A 35 -12.84 26.99 12.79
N MET A 36 -12.12 26.31 11.87
CA MET A 36 -12.71 25.60 10.73
C MET A 36 -12.44 24.10 10.82
N GLN A 37 -13.45 23.30 10.62
CA GLN A 37 -13.31 21.84 10.50
C GLN A 37 -12.62 21.40 9.20
N MET A 38 -12.57 22.29 8.18
CA MET A 38 -11.91 22.05 6.90
C MET A 38 -10.94 23.18 6.60
N HIS A 39 -9.70 22.83 6.35
CA HIS A 39 -8.65 23.74 5.94
C HIS A 39 -8.73 24.03 4.43
N ARG A 40 -8.01 25.04 3.94
CA ARG A 40 -7.98 25.41 2.51
C ARG A 40 -6.59 25.27 1.94
N PHE A 41 -6.51 24.74 0.72
CA PHE A 41 -5.29 24.79 -0.08
C PHE A 41 -5.18 26.08 -0.86
N ARG A 42 -3.95 26.59 -0.94
CA ARG A 42 -3.51 27.57 -1.91
C ARG A 42 -2.32 27.00 -2.68
N GLU A 43 -2.11 27.47 -3.90
CA GLU A 43 -0.92 27.19 -4.72
C GLU A 43 -0.56 25.69 -4.83
N VAL A 44 -1.54 24.88 -5.21
CA VAL A 44 -1.31 23.45 -5.39
C VAL A 44 -0.53 23.20 -6.68
N ARG A 45 0.59 22.47 -6.55
CA ARG A 45 1.42 22.00 -7.68
C ARG A 45 1.81 20.55 -7.50
N SER A 46 2.31 19.92 -8.57
CA SER A 46 2.85 18.55 -8.47
C SER A 46 4.12 18.56 -7.62
N GLY A 47 4.19 17.68 -6.64
CA GLY A 47 5.37 17.47 -5.81
C GLY A 47 6.36 16.48 -6.43
N ILE A 48 5.89 15.63 -7.37
CA ILE A 48 6.71 14.70 -8.14
C ILE A 48 6.13 14.56 -9.54
N VAL A 49 7.00 14.43 -10.53
CA VAL A 49 6.60 14.15 -11.91
C VAL A 49 6.64 12.64 -12.11
N LEU A 50 5.46 12.02 -12.17
CA LEU A 50 5.29 10.59 -12.42
C LEU A 50 5.31 10.32 -13.93
N GLN A 51 6.10 9.34 -14.36
CA GLN A 51 6.36 9.04 -15.78
C GLN A 51 5.46 7.94 -16.32
N SER A 52 5.19 6.91 -15.52
CA SER A 52 4.49 5.70 -15.97
C SER A 52 3.20 5.43 -15.19
N LEU A 53 3.16 5.72 -13.89
CA LEU A 53 2.02 5.46 -13.01
C LEU A 53 0.70 6.04 -13.55
N PRO A 54 0.65 7.26 -14.12
CA PRO A 54 -0.59 7.80 -14.68
C PRO A 54 -1.09 7.09 -15.94
N PHE A 55 -0.23 6.36 -16.62
CA PHE A 55 -0.49 5.79 -17.94
C PHE A 55 -0.55 4.26 -17.97
N ASP A 56 -0.04 3.59 -16.95
CA ASP A 56 -0.12 2.13 -16.79
C ASP A 56 -1.31 1.78 -15.88
N VAL A 57 -2.29 1.07 -16.44
CA VAL A 57 -3.51 0.62 -15.71
C VAL A 57 -3.16 -0.25 -14.51
N ARG A 58 -2.11 -1.08 -14.59
CA ARG A 58 -1.68 -1.94 -13.48
C ARG A 58 -1.16 -1.09 -12.32
N LYS A 59 -0.29 -0.11 -12.62
CA LYS A 59 0.29 0.79 -11.61
C LYS A 59 -0.78 1.69 -10.99
N SER A 60 -1.68 2.26 -11.79
CA SER A 60 -2.77 3.10 -11.29
C SER A 60 -3.78 2.31 -10.43
N THR A 61 -4.01 1.03 -10.75
CA THR A 61 -4.83 0.14 -9.90
C THR A 61 -4.17 -0.09 -8.54
N ILE A 62 -2.86 -0.33 -8.52
CA ILE A 62 -2.11 -0.47 -7.25
C ILE A 62 -2.13 0.85 -6.46
N ALA A 63 -1.94 1.99 -7.14
CA ALA A 63 -2.02 3.30 -6.48
C ALA A 63 -3.40 3.57 -5.85
N LEU A 64 -4.48 3.18 -6.52
CA LEU A 64 -5.84 3.25 -5.96
C LEU A 64 -5.96 2.40 -4.69
N PHE A 65 -5.46 1.18 -4.73
CA PHE A 65 -5.45 0.29 -3.57
C PHE A 65 -4.64 0.86 -2.42
N MET A 66 -3.41 1.35 -2.68
CA MET A 66 -2.56 1.98 -1.65
C MET A 66 -3.28 3.17 -1.01
N ALA A 67 -3.90 4.03 -1.82
CA ALA A 67 -4.63 5.20 -1.33
C ALA A 67 -5.79 4.79 -0.41
N GLU A 68 -6.58 3.77 -0.78
CA GLU A 68 -7.67 3.30 0.05
C GLU A 68 -7.18 2.64 1.35
N VAL A 69 -6.15 1.81 1.29
CA VAL A 69 -5.52 1.19 2.47
C VAL A 69 -5.05 2.27 3.44
N LEU A 70 -4.30 3.26 2.97
CA LEU A 70 -3.82 4.36 3.81
C LEU A 70 -4.99 5.17 4.41
N TYR A 71 -5.99 5.51 3.59
CA TYR A 71 -7.16 6.24 4.06
C TYR A 71 -7.94 5.50 5.17
N ARG A 72 -8.01 4.17 5.10
CA ARG A 72 -8.73 3.35 6.07
C ARG A 72 -7.92 3.07 7.33
N LEU A 73 -6.62 2.81 7.18
CA LEU A 73 -5.79 2.31 8.27
C LEU A 73 -5.02 3.40 9.01
N VAL A 74 -4.64 4.49 8.31
CA VAL A 74 -3.93 5.60 8.93
C VAL A 74 -4.95 6.58 9.49
N LYS A 75 -5.17 6.52 10.80
CA LYS A 75 -5.99 7.52 11.50
C LYS A 75 -5.20 8.83 11.59
N GLU A 76 -5.90 9.95 11.63
CA GLU A 76 -5.30 11.27 11.90
C GLU A 76 -4.60 11.19 13.27
N CYS A 77 -3.29 11.10 13.25
CA CYS A 77 -2.43 10.97 14.40
C CYS A 77 -1.31 12.02 14.29
N GLU A 78 -0.41 11.99 15.24
CA GLU A 78 0.79 12.81 15.23
C GLU A 78 1.61 12.61 13.93
N PRO A 79 2.38 13.63 13.51
CA PRO A 79 3.22 13.56 12.33
C PRO A 79 4.15 12.33 12.38
N ASN A 80 4.09 11.49 11.35
CA ASN A 80 4.91 10.28 11.22
C ASN A 80 5.79 10.37 9.98
N GLN A 81 7.00 10.92 10.14
CA GLN A 81 7.95 11.09 9.05
C GLN A 81 8.33 9.77 8.38
N ARG A 82 8.50 8.69 9.17
CA ARG A 82 8.88 7.37 8.63
C ARG A 82 7.80 6.79 7.71
N LEU A 83 6.53 6.94 8.11
CA LEU A 83 5.40 6.52 7.28
C LEU A 83 5.33 7.35 5.99
N PHE A 84 5.51 8.68 6.11
CA PHE A 84 5.53 9.56 4.94
C PHE A 84 6.65 9.17 3.97
N ASP A 85 7.87 8.99 4.45
CA ASP A 85 9.03 8.63 3.62
C ASP A 85 8.83 7.28 2.92
N PHE A 86 8.25 6.30 3.63
CA PHE A 86 7.91 5.01 3.05
C PHE A 86 6.85 5.14 1.94
N VAL A 87 5.78 5.87 2.19
CA VAL A 87 4.70 6.07 1.21
C VAL A 87 5.22 6.81 -0.01
N TRP A 88 6.01 7.88 0.20
CA TRP A 88 6.65 8.64 -0.87
C TRP A 88 7.59 7.77 -1.70
N GLY A 89 8.47 7.03 -1.04
CA GLY A 89 9.39 6.09 -1.69
C GLY A 89 8.66 4.97 -2.45
N SER A 90 7.54 4.48 -1.91
CA SER A 90 6.71 3.47 -2.57
C SER A 90 6.08 3.98 -3.87
N VAL A 91 5.60 5.23 -3.89
CA VAL A 91 5.06 5.84 -5.11
C VAL A 91 6.15 6.00 -6.17
N ALA A 92 7.30 6.51 -5.78
CA ALA A 92 8.44 6.69 -6.69
C ALA A 92 8.94 5.33 -7.24
N ALA A 93 9.02 4.31 -6.38
CA ALA A 93 9.41 2.96 -6.79
C ALA A 93 8.38 2.34 -7.75
N LEU A 94 7.09 2.44 -7.45
CA LEU A 94 6.03 1.92 -8.33
C LEU A 94 6.07 2.59 -9.71
N ASP A 95 6.32 3.90 -9.75
CA ASP A 95 6.46 4.63 -11.02
C ASP A 95 7.67 4.15 -11.83
N ALA A 96 8.80 3.90 -11.16
CA ALA A 96 10.05 3.50 -11.80
C ALA A 96 10.13 2.02 -12.21
N LEU A 97 9.27 1.14 -11.64
CA LEU A 97 9.32 -0.29 -11.92
C LEU A 97 8.88 -0.61 -13.36
N ASP A 98 9.70 -1.34 -14.09
CA ASP A 98 9.35 -1.92 -15.39
C ASP A 98 8.83 -3.35 -15.25
N GLU A 99 9.39 -4.13 -14.33
CA GLU A 99 9.07 -5.53 -14.07
C GLU A 99 8.62 -5.73 -12.61
N GLY A 100 7.94 -6.86 -12.32
CA GLY A 100 7.51 -7.20 -10.95
C GLY A 100 6.34 -6.37 -10.42
N VAL A 101 5.76 -5.47 -11.22
CA VAL A 101 4.62 -4.61 -10.82
C VAL A 101 3.49 -5.41 -10.19
N ALA A 102 3.23 -6.62 -10.69
CA ALA A 102 2.17 -7.48 -10.18
C ALA A 102 2.32 -7.89 -8.70
N ASN A 103 3.55 -7.88 -8.16
CA ASN A 103 3.83 -8.24 -6.76
C ASN A 103 3.87 -7.02 -5.83
N PHE A 104 3.86 -5.81 -6.38
CA PHE A 104 4.10 -4.59 -5.61
C PHE A 104 3.12 -4.37 -4.46
N HIS A 105 1.84 -4.65 -4.66
CA HIS A 105 0.82 -4.48 -3.63
C HIS A 105 1.04 -5.41 -2.42
N LEU A 106 1.58 -6.62 -2.64
CA LEU A 106 1.94 -7.56 -1.58
C LEU A 106 3.16 -7.04 -0.79
N TRP A 107 4.20 -6.61 -1.50
CA TRP A 107 5.37 -5.99 -0.89
C TRP A 107 5.00 -4.74 -0.08
N PHE A 108 4.11 -3.89 -0.63
CA PHE A 108 3.64 -2.69 0.06
C PHE A 108 2.93 -3.02 1.36
N LEU A 109 1.98 -3.98 1.37
CA LEU A 109 1.31 -4.41 2.59
C LEU A 109 2.29 -5.02 3.59
N ALA A 110 3.15 -5.95 3.16
CA ALA A 110 4.12 -6.59 4.03
C ALA A 110 4.99 -5.57 4.76
N ASN A 111 5.46 -4.53 4.06
CA ASN A 111 6.32 -3.50 4.66
C ASN A 111 5.56 -2.41 5.41
N LEU A 112 4.32 -2.07 5.00
CA LEU A 112 3.46 -1.13 5.71
C LEU A 112 3.15 -1.62 7.14
N SER A 113 2.94 -2.93 7.33
CA SER A 113 2.65 -3.51 8.64
C SER A 113 3.72 -3.18 9.68
N ARG A 114 4.99 -3.09 9.26
CA ARG A 114 6.10 -2.68 10.14
C ARG A 114 5.94 -1.26 10.66
N LEU A 115 5.45 -0.35 9.82
CA LEU A 115 5.27 1.06 10.19
C LEU A 115 4.01 1.29 11.01
N LEU A 116 3.04 0.38 10.89
CA LEU A 116 1.83 0.36 11.70
C LEU A 116 2.00 -0.39 13.03
N GLY A 117 3.18 -0.98 13.30
CA GLY A 117 3.54 -1.57 14.58
C GLY A 117 3.23 -3.07 14.74
N PHE A 118 2.85 -3.75 13.68
CA PHE A 118 2.55 -5.20 13.69
C PHE A 118 3.25 -5.96 12.57
N ARG A 119 4.55 -5.71 12.38
CA ARG A 119 5.33 -6.48 11.39
C ARG A 119 5.26 -7.98 11.71
N PRO A 120 5.04 -8.86 10.70
CA PRO A 120 5.27 -10.28 10.86
C PRO A 120 6.67 -10.57 11.43
N GLY A 121 6.78 -11.60 12.26
CA GLY A 121 8.06 -12.03 12.82
C GLY A 121 9.13 -12.22 11.75
N ASN A 122 10.39 -12.02 12.10
CA ASN A 122 11.54 -12.16 11.19
C ASN A 122 12.44 -13.37 11.53
N ASP A 123 11.92 -14.28 12.29
CA ASP A 123 12.55 -15.50 12.78
C ASP A 123 12.38 -16.70 11.84
N TYR A 124 12.25 -16.42 10.54
CA TYR A 124 12.13 -17.45 9.51
C TYR A 124 13.31 -18.42 9.52
N THR A 125 13.01 -19.71 9.48
CA THR A 125 13.96 -20.78 9.22
C THR A 125 13.45 -21.67 8.08
N PRO A 126 14.32 -22.26 7.25
CA PRO A 126 13.89 -23.14 6.17
C PRO A 126 12.95 -24.27 6.67
N GLY A 127 11.80 -24.40 6.04
CA GLY A 127 10.79 -25.39 6.44
C GLY A 127 9.81 -24.90 7.51
N ALA A 128 9.91 -23.66 7.98
CA ALA A 128 8.93 -23.08 8.88
C ALA A 128 7.57 -22.83 8.20
N TRP A 129 6.51 -22.98 8.95
CA TRP A 129 5.16 -22.48 8.65
C TRP A 129 5.05 -21.03 9.09
N PHE A 130 4.07 -20.31 8.58
CA PHE A 130 3.72 -18.99 9.13
C PHE A 130 2.32 -19.06 9.75
N ASP A 131 2.23 -18.76 11.03
CA ASP A 131 0.98 -18.64 11.75
C ASP A 131 0.43 -17.23 11.56
N ILE A 132 -0.70 -17.11 10.83
CA ILE A 132 -1.30 -15.82 10.50
C ILE A 132 -1.90 -15.15 11.74
N ARG A 133 -2.37 -15.91 12.73
CA ARG A 133 -2.94 -15.35 13.97
C ARG A 133 -1.87 -14.75 14.86
N GLU A 134 -0.79 -15.50 15.05
CA GLU A 134 0.33 -15.07 15.90
C GLU A 134 1.29 -14.13 15.16
N GLY A 135 1.21 -14.05 13.82
CA GLY A 135 2.11 -13.24 13.00
C GLY A 135 3.57 -13.71 13.07
N SER A 136 3.82 -15.00 13.27
CA SER A 136 5.16 -15.54 13.51
C SER A 136 5.46 -16.80 12.69
N PHE A 137 6.75 -17.00 12.38
CA PHE A 137 7.20 -18.25 11.78
C PHE A 137 7.34 -19.34 12.87
N THR A 138 6.92 -20.55 12.55
CA THR A 138 6.94 -21.68 13.49
C THR A 138 7.39 -22.97 12.81
N PRO A 139 8.22 -23.79 13.47
CA PRO A 139 8.65 -25.09 12.92
C PRO A 139 7.52 -26.12 12.91
N LEU A 140 6.49 -25.94 13.73
CA LEU A 140 5.36 -26.85 13.84
C LEU A 140 4.16 -26.29 13.06
N ARG A 141 3.46 -27.18 12.37
CA ARG A 141 2.22 -26.82 11.70
C ARG A 141 1.18 -26.33 12.71
N PRO A 142 0.64 -25.10 12.57
CA PRO A 142 -0.45 -24.62 13.40
C PRO A 142 -1.66 -25.55 13.37
N SER A 143 -2.36 -25.66 14.49
CA SER A 143 -3.54 -26.55 14.62
C SER A 143 -4.81 -26.00 13.98
N HIS A 144 -4.81 -24.72 13.62
CA HIS A 144 -5.89 -24.01 12.91
C HIS A 144 -5.60 -23.87 11.42
N GLY A 145 -6.60 -23.41 10.64
CA GLY A 145 -6.48 -23.27 9.18
C GLY A 145 -5.82 -21.97 8.70
N GLU A 146 -5.59 -20.99 9.57
CA GLU A 146 -5.05 -19.68 9.23
C GLU A 146 -3.53 -19.68 9.30
N MET A 147 -2.93 -20.28 8.30
CA MET A 147 -1.49 -20.46 8.19
C MET A 147 -1.05 -20.41 6.73
N LEU A 148 0.22 -20.09 6.51
CA LEU A 148 0.88 -20.31 5.24
C LEU A 148 1.69 -21.61 5.31
N SER A 149 1.71 -22.36 4.20
CA SER A 149 2.56 -23.54 4.05
C SER A 149 4.04 -23.17 4.14
N THR A 150 4.92 -24.16 4.25
CA THR A 150 6.37 -23.91 4.31
C THR A 150 6.89 -23.20 3.07
N ASP A 151 6.36 -23.52 1.88
CA ASP A 151 6.75 -22.84 0.64
C ASP A 151 6.23 -21.39 0.62
N ASP A 152 4.99 -21.21 1.06
CA ASP A 152 4.37 -19.88 1.13
C ASP A 152 5.01 -19.02 2.23
N ALA A 153 5.37 -19.58 3.37
CA ALA A 153 6.07 -18.88 4.43
C ALA A 153 7.44 -18.35 3.97
N ARG A 154 8.16 -19.11 3.13
CA ARG A 154 9.39 -18.66 2.49
C ARG A 154 9.15 -17.43 1.60
N ILE A 155 8.11 -17.46 0.79
CA ILE A 155 7.79 -16.32 -0.09
C ILE A 155 7.38 -15.09 0.73
N LEU A 156 6.64 -15.26 1.84
CA LEU A 156 6.35 -14.14 2.75
C LEU A 156 7.64 -13.53 3.32
N HIS A 157 8.58 -14.38 3.76
CA HIS A 157 9.90 -13.93 4.21
C HIS A 157 10.62 -13.15 3.10
N ASP A 158 10.64 -13.67 1.88
CA ASP A 158 11.28 -13.02 0.74
C ASP A 158 10.63 -11.64 0.45
N LEU A 159 9.30 -11.52 0.54
CA LEU A 159 8.58 -10.23 0.40
C LEU A 159 8.93 -9.23 1.50
N LEU A 160 9.14 -9.70 2.74
CA LEU A 160 9.46 -8.85 3.89
C LEU A 160 10.90 -8.30 3.83
N GLU A 161 11.83 -9.07 3.26
CA GLU A 161 13.26 -8.71 3.21
C GLU A 161 13.69 -8.15 1.84
N CYS A 162 12.85 -8.29 0.81
CA CYS A 162 13.17 -7.86 -0.54
C CYS A 162 13.26 -6.33 -0.64
N ASP A 163 14.36 -5.83 -1.23
CA ASP A 163 14.37 -4.48 -1.77
C ASP A 163 13.43 -4.43 -2.98
N VAL A 164 12.58 -3.42 -3.03
CA VAL A 164 11.55 -3.28 -4.08
C VAL A 164 12.12 -3.32 -5.51
N ARG A 165 13.38 -2.95 -5.69
CA ARG A 165 14.09 -3.00 -6.99
C ARG A 165 14.25 -4.43 -7.54
N TYR A 166 14.23 -5.43 -6.65
CA TYR A 166 14.38 -6.84 -6.99
C TYR A 166 13.08 -7.64 -6.88
N ILE A 167 11.95 -6.96 -6.77
CA ILE A 167 10.64 -7.59 -6.57
C ILE A 167 10.23 -8.52 -7.72
N ALA A 168 10.79 -8.34 -8.91
CA ALA A 168 10.59 -9.22 -10.07
C ALA A 168 11.19 -10.62 -9.87
N GLU A 169 12.20 -10.76 -8.99
CA GLU A 169 12.83 -12.05 -8.67
C GLU A 169 11.91 -12.95 -7.85
N ILE A 170 10.88 -12.39 -7.20
CA ILE A 170 9.88 -13.16 -6.47
C ILE A 170 8.87 -13.73 -7.47
N GLY A 171 9.08 -14.99 -7.86
CA GLY A 171 8.25 -15.67 -8.86
C GLY A 171 6.89 -16.07 -8.30
N LEU A 172 5.86 -15.23 -8.46
CA LEU A 172 4.48 -15.53 -8.09
C LEU A 172 3.59 -15.62 -9.33
N ASN A 173 2.83 -16.69 -9.45
CA ASN A 173 1.73 -16.75 -10.40
C ASN A 173 0.47 -16.02 -9.86
N ARG A 174 -0.54 -15.81 -10.72
CA ARG A 174 -1.77 -15.11 -10.36
C ARG A 174 -2.47 -15.73 -9.13
N ARG A 175 -2.62 -17.05 -9.11
CA ARG A 175 -3.29 -17.76 -8.01
C ARG A 175 -2.56 -17.54 -6.67
N GLN A 176 -1.24 -17.59 -6.69
CA GLN A 176 -0.44 -17.32 -5.51
C GLN A 176 -0.61 -15.87 -5.04
N ARG A 177 -0.56 -14.88 -5.95
CA ARG A 177 -0.77 -13.48 -5.55
C ARG A 177 -2.10 -13.26 -4.86
N VAL A 178 -3.18 -13.82 -5.39
CA VAL A 178 -4.52 -13.74 -4.74
C VAL A 178 -4.48 -14.36 -3.35
N ALA A 179 -3.95 -15.58 -3.22
CA ALA A 179 -3.87 -16.27 -1.93
C ALA A 179 -3.02 -15.49 -0.90
N TYR A 180 -1.90 -14.89 -1.34
CA TYR A 180 -1.08 -14.04 -0.47
C TYR A 180 -1.78 -12.75 -0.06
N LEU A 181 -2.47 -12.11 -1.00
CA LEU A 181 -3.26 -10.92 -0.69
C LEU A 181 -4.31 -11.24 0.36
N ASP A 182 -5.06 -12.32 0.18
CA ASP A 182 -6.08 -12.76 1.13
C ASP A 182 -5.46 -13.06 2.51
N ALA A 183 -4.33 -13.76 2.56
CA ALA A 183 -3.61 -14.05 3.80
C ALA A 183 -3.14 -12.78 4.52
N LEU A 184 -2.57 -11.81 3.80
CA LEU A 184 -2.17 -10.52 4.36
C LEU A 184 -3.38 -9.73 4.87
N LEU A 185 -4.51 -9.74 4.15
CA LEU A 185 -5.72 -9.07 4.60
C LEU A 185 -6.29 -9.71 5.87
N VAL A 186 -6.27 -11.04 5.98
CA VAL A 186 -6.64 -11.76 7.23
C VAL A 186 -5.69 -11.35 8.36
N TYR A 187 -4.38 -11.36 8.11
CA TYR A 187 -3.38 -10.93 9.09
C TYR A 187 -3.63 -9.49 9.57
N TYR A 188 -3.84 -8.56 8.63
CA TYR A 188 -4.20 -7.18 8.97
C TYR A 188 -5.48 -7.10 9.81
N GLY A 189 -6.47 -7.95 9.54
CA GLY A 189 -7.74 -8.01 10.27
C GLY A 189 -7.58 -8.33 11.75
N TYR A 190 -6.55 -9.08 12.14
CA TYR A 190 -6.23 -9.32 13.55
C TYR A 190 -5.73 -8.08 14.29
N HIS A 191 -5.22 -7.09 13.57
CA HIS A 191 -4.65 -5.87 14.14
C HIS A 191 -5.51 -4.63 13.92
N LEU A 192 -6.22 -4.55 12.80
CA LEU A 192 -6.94 -3.37 12.35
C LEU A 192 -8.25 -3.75 11.63
N ASP A 193 -9.38 -3.71 12.33
CA ASP A 193 -10.71 -4.03 11.77
C ASP A 193 -11.04 -3.24 10.50
N ALA A 194 -10.50 -2.03 10.36
CA ALA A 194 -10.78 -1.15 9.23
C ALA A 194 -10.29 -1.71 7.87
N ILE A 195 -9.43 -2.74 7.86
CA ILE A 195 -8.96 -3.40 6.62
C ILE A 195 -10.12 -4.05 5.85
N HIS A 196 -11.13 -4.56 6.56
CA HIS A 196 -12.29 -5.22 5.95
C HIS A 196 -13.17 -4.27 5.12
N ALA A 197 -13.00 -2.95 5.29
CA ALA A 197 -13.69 -1.93 4.52
C ALA A 197 -13.00 -1.57 3.19
N VAL A 198 -11.82 -2.14 2.89
CA VAL A 198 -11.08 -1.89 1.65
C VAL A 198 -11.76 -2.61 0.48
N GLN A 199 -12.27 -1.85 -0.48
CA GLN A 199 -13.05 -2.37 -1.62
C GLN A 199 -12.20 -2.57 -2.89
N SER A 200 -11.11 -1.82 -3.05
CA SER A 200 -10.22 -1.90 -4.22
C SER A 200 -9.48 -3.23 -4.36
N VAL A 201 -9.51 -4.09 -3.34
CA VAL A 201 -9.04 -5.48 -3.41
C VAL A 201 -9.67 -6.22 -4.59
N ARG A 202 -10.98 -6.04 -4.84
CA ARG A 202 -11.67 -6.68 -5.97
C ARG A 202 -11.09 -6.27 -7.31
N ILE A 203 -10.78 -4.97 -7.46
CA ILE A 203 -10.17 -4.45 -8.69
C ILE A 203 -8.77 -5.02 -8.88
N LEU A 204 -7.98 -5.12 -7.80
CA LEU A 204 -6.66 -5.77 -7.86
C LEU A 204 -6.75 -7.22 -8.35
N GLN A 205 -7.69 -8.01 -7.81
CA GLN A 205 -7.87 -9.41 -8.16
C GLN A 205 -8.34 -9.61 -9.62
N GLU A 206 -9.02 -8.61 -10.20
CA GLU A 206 -9.40 -8.63 -11.62
C GLU A 206 -8.22 -8.33 -12.54
N VAL A 207 -7.33 -7.41 -12.14
CA VAL A 207 -6.19 -6.95 -12.96
C VAL A 207 -5.00 -7.90 -12.86
N PHE A 208 -4.77 -8.52 -11.72
CA PHE A 208 -3.63 -9.39 -11.38
C PHE A 208 -4.07 -10.82 -11.05
#